data_67673ff3568578919ea5c3b5729c06d3
#
_entry.id   67673ff3568578919ea5c3b5729c06d3
#
_cell.length_a   1.000
_cell.length_b   1.000
_cell.length_c   1.000
_cell.angle_alpha   90.00
_cell.angle_beta   90.00
_cell.angle_gamma   90.00
#
_symmetry.space_group_name_H-M   'P 1'
#
loop_
_entity.id
_entity.type
_entity.pdbx_description
1 polymer ?
#
loop_
_entity_poly.entity_id
_entity_poly.type
_entity_poly.pdbx_seq_one_letter_code
_entity_poly.pdbx_strand_id
1 'polypeptide(L)'
;MANSVAYTKNYTAVLDEVYKRAACSTCLNSPRRMARAGRNAKEIMVPKIEVTGLGDYTRNVGYKTGSITYEFETKTFNYDRGIRLLADVMDVEEAGVLDCFVAAGSELQRTQVAPEADAFTFSEIAGHEGVTPETEDFADAEAEDVLASLRAATNAMDEAEVTTGSRILFITPTLKGVLDDFSLANPARSNRVLERFSRIVEVPQTRFYSAIALNSGDGDQFGYSRAKGSYVKTEDTSVTPGKTYYTESSGTYTKVSSPAAGSLSSYYELVGAGAPINFMVVERSAVIKFDKHVASRVFSPDELENLDSYMMKYRKYGIVELLDNKLDGVHVSCTPLA
;
A
#
# COMPACT_ATOMS: atom_id res chain seq x y z
N MET A 1 -23.43 -1.33 34.77
CA MET A 1 -22.80 -0.30 33.94
C MET A 1 -21.25 -0.28 33.97
N ALA A 2 -20.59 -0.57 35.10
CA ALA A 2 -19.10 -0.57 35.16
C ALA A 2 -18.44 -1.70 34.34
N ASN A 3 -19.09 -2.84 34.16
CA ASN A 3 -18.53 -3.99 33.46
C ASN A 3 -18.49 -3.82 31.91
N SER A 4 -19.42 -3.06 31.33
CA SER A 4 -19.46 -2.86 29.88
C SER A 4 -18.27 -2.03 29.36
N VAL A 5 -17.84 -1.02 30.11
CA VAL A 5 -16.69 -0.15 29.75
C VAL A 5 -15.36 -0.90 29.86
N ALA A 6 -15.18 -1.73 30.88
CA ALA A 6 -13.97 -2.54 31.04
C ALA A 6 -13.88 -3.64 29.99
N TYR A 7 -15.01 -4.27 29.62
CA TYR A 7 -15.08 -5.29 28.57
C TYR A 7 -14.69 -4.71 27.19
N THR A 8 -15.23 -3.55 26.82
CA THR A 8 -14.93 -2.89 25.56
C THR A 8 -13.44 -2.54 25.41
N LYS A 9 -12.78 -2.10 26.50
CA LYS A 9 -11.35 -1.80 26.48
C LYS A 9 -10.50 -3.04 26.24
N ASN A 10 -10.83 -4.15 26.93
CA ASN A 10 -10.10 -5.41 26.77
C ASN A 10 -10.28 -5.97 25.35
N TYR A 11 -11.48 -5.87 24.80
CA TYR A 11 -11.79 -6.33 23.44
C TYR A 11 -10.98 -5.57 22.37
N THR A 12 -10.90 -4.25 22.48
CA THR A 12 -10.13 -3.43 21.54
C THR A 12 -8.63 -3.78 21.58
N ALA A 13 -8.07 -4.06 22.74
CA ALA A 13 -6.66 -4.45 22.87
C ALA A 13 -6.37 -5.80 22.20
N VAL A 14 -7.23 -6.78 22.33
CA VAL A 14 -7.10 -8.09 21.68
C VAL A 14 -7.18 -7.96 20.16
N LEU A 15 -8.15 -7.20 19.65
CA LEU A 15 -8.29 -6.97 18.19
C LEU A 15 -7.07 -6.27 17.60
N ASP A 16 -6.54 -5.25 18.25
CA ASP A 16 -5.36 -4.53 17.77
C ASP A 16 -4.13 -5.45 17.70
N GLU A 17 -3.95 -6.34 18.68
CA GLU A 17 -2.86 -7.32 18.68
C GLU A 17 -2.97 -8.31 17.50
N VAL A 18 -4.13 -8.86 17.21
CA VAL A 18 -4.36 -9.78 16.08
C VAL A 18 -4.09 -9.06 14.75
N TYR A 19 -4.55 -7.83 14.59
CA TYR A 19 -4.29 -7.03 13.41
C TYR A 19 -2.79 -6.82 13.18
N LYS A 20 -2.03 -6.44 14.18
CA LYS A 20 -0.59 -6.19 14.09
C LYS A 20 0.20 -7.43 13.64
N ARG A 21 -0.18 -8.61 14.09
CA ARG A 21 0.45 -9.87 13.69
C ARG A 21 0.13 -10.27 12.26
N ALA A 22 -1.09 -10.00 11.79
CA ALA A 22 -1.54 -10.39 10.46
C ALA A 22 -1.09 -9.45 9.34
N ALA A 23 -0.73 -8.19 9.62
CA ALA A 23 -0.41 -7.18 8.61
C ALA A 23 1.06 -7.23 8.18
N CYS A 24 1.31 -7.38 6.87
CA CYS A 24 2.64 -7.36 6.26
C CYS A 24 3.24 -5.95 6.21
N SER A 25 2.40 -4.93 6.09
CA SER A 25 2.81 -3.52 5.94
C SER A 25 3.06 -2.78 7.27
N THR A 26 3.06 -3.48 8.41
CA THR A 26 3.26 -2.89 9.76
C THR A 26 4.62 -2.21 9.92
N CYS A 27 5.65 -2.71 9.22
CA CYS A 27 7.00 -2.13 9.24
C CYS A 27 7.05 -0.71 8.66
N LEU A 28 6.06 -0.31 7.86
CA LEU A 28 5.92 1.04 7.29
C LEU A 28 5.23 2.03 8.24
N ASN A 29 4.69 1.58 9.39
CA ASN A 29 3.98 2.47 10.30
C ASN A 29 4.89 3.58 10.82
N SER A 30 4.46 4.82 10.63
CA SER A 30 5.15 6.03 11.08
C SER A 30 4.70 6.41 12.50
N PRO A 31 5.58 6.98 13.35
CA PRO A 31 5.18 7.47 14.65
C PRO A 31 4.25 8.68 14.51
N ARG A 32 3.13 8.68 15.23
CA ARG A 32 2.09 9.74 15.19
C ARG A 32 2.62 11.17 15.46
N ARG A 33 3.71 11.29 16.18
CA ARG A 33 4.34 12.59 16.52
C ARG A 33 5.03 13.29 15.34
N MET A 34 5.21 12.60 14.19
CA MET A 34 5.82 13.22 13.01
C MET A 34 4.85 14.13 12.25
N ALA A 35 3.56 14.07 12.56
CA ALA A 35 2.54 14.84 11.88
C ALA A 35 1.78 15.72 12.85
N ARG A 36 1.65 17.01 12.55
CA ARG A 36 0.75 17.92 13.28
C ARG A 36 -0.66 17.78 12.74
N ALA A 37 -1.66 17.87 13.63
CA ALA A 37 -3.05 17.93 13.19
C ALA A 37 -3.25 19.18 12.33
N GLY A 38 -3.84 19.01 11.16
CA GLY A 38 -4.28 20.12 10.31
C GLY A 38 -5.43 20.90 10.90
N ARG A 39 -5.81 21.98 10.25
CA ARG A 39 -6.93 22.85 10.65
C ARG A 39 -8.26 22.10 10.60
N ASN A 40 -8.37 21.10 9.71
CA ASN A 40 -9.51 20.22 9.56
C ASN A 40 -9.22 18.81 10.13
N ALA A 41 -10.25 18.14 10.61
CA ALA A 41 -10.13 16.80 11.17
C ALA A 41 -9.64 15.73 10.15
N LYS A 42 -9.75 16.04 8.85
CA LYS A 42 -9.35 15.15 7.73
C LYS A 42 -7.96 15.43 7.17
N GLU A 43 -7.23 16.37 7.71
CA GLU A 43 -5.96 16.82 7.18
C GLU A 43 -4.83 16.63 8.20
N ILE A 44 -3.64 16.42 7.68
CA ILE A 44 -2.39 16.44 8.42
C ILE A 44 -1.42 17.38 7.73
N MET A 45 -0.62 18.10 8.48
CA MET A 45 0.42 18.97 7.97
C MET A 45 1.80 18.36 8.22
N VAL A 46 2.56 18.19 7.15
CA VAL A 46 3.92 17.67 7.18
C VAL A 46 4.87 18.80 6.85
N PRO A 47 5.88 19.09 7.70
CA PRO A 47 6.85 20.14 7.41
C PRO A 47 7.79 19.70 6.28
N LYS A 48 8.01 20.59 5.30
CA LYS A 48 8.99 20.48 4.24
C LYS A 48 10.02 21.59 4.41
N ILE A 49 11.31 21.25 4.35
CA ILE A 49 12.41 22.19 4.44
C ILE A 49 13.26 22.07 3.18
N GLU A 50 13.49 23.19 2.53
CA GLU A 50 14.43 23.32 1.43
C GLU A 50 15.49 24.36 1.78
N VAL A 51 16.75 24.06 1.48
CA VAL A 51 17.88 24.94 1.76
C VAL A 51 18.71 25.07 0.48
N THR A 52 19.08 26.30 0.12
CA THR A 52 20.00 26.54 -1.00
C THR A 52 21.41 26.02 -0.67
N GLY A 53 22.11 25.53 -1.71
CA GLY A 53 23.48 25.04 -1.58
C GLY A 53 24.49 26.13 -1.23
N LEU A 54 25.76 25.74 -1.13
CA LEU A 54 26.87 26.65 -0.86
C LEU A 54 27.19 27.53 -2.06
N GLY A 55 27.59 28.76 -1.82
CA GLY A 55 28.12 29.68 -2.82
C GLY A 55 29.58 30.02 -2.55
N ASP A 56 30.27 30.56 -3.56
CA ASP A 56 31.67 30.94 -3.44
C ASP A 56 31.86 32.08 -2.43
N TYR A 57 32.81 31.91 -1.54
CA TYR A 57 33.24 32.95 -0.61
C TYR A 57 34.31 33.84 -1.25
N THR A 58 34.09 35.15 -1.27
CA THR A 58 35.07 36.13 -1.76
C THR A 58 35.61 36.96 -0.61
N ARG A 59 36.94 37.02 -0.40
CA ARG A 59 37.57 37.67 0.74
C ARG A 59 37.08 39.09 1.02
N ASN A 60 36.80 39.88 -0.01
CA ASN A 60 36.42 41.29 0.15
C ASN A 60 34.90 41.54 0.14
N VAL A 61 34.11 40.53 -0.22
CA VAL A 61 32.64 40.62 -0.36
C VAL A 61 31.91 39.77 0.70
N GLY A 62 32.55 38.72 1.19
CA GLY A 62 32.00 37.83 2.21
C GLY A 62 31.20 36.68 1.66
N TYR A 63 30.21 36.22 2.42
CA TYR A 63 29.32 35.09 2.11
C TYR A 63 28.21 35.49 1.13
N LYS A 64 27.86 34.59 0.25
CA LYS A 64 26.62 34.69 -0.54
C LYS A 64 25.41 34.43 0.34
N THR A 65 24.35 35.20 0.17
CA THR A 65 23.09 34.99 0.89
C THR A 65 22.32 33.85 0.23
N GLY A 66 22.06 32.79 0.98
CA GLY A 66 21.17 31.71 0.61
C GLY A 66 19.76 31.91 1.15
N SER A 67 18.83 31.06 0.75
CA SER A 67 17.46 31.04 1.26
C SER A 67 17.15 29.70 1.93
N ILE A 68 16.29 29.75 2.94
CA ILE A 68 15.68 28.61 3.59
C ILE A 68 14.18 28.74 3.39
N THR A 69 13.57 27.75 2.73
CA THR A 69 12.12 27.68 2.59
C THR A 69 11.62 26.62 3.58
N TYR A 70 10.71 27.03 4.45
CA TYR A 70 10.03 26.14 5.40
C TYR A 70 8.54 26.20 5.16
N GLU A 71 8.01 25.14 4.56
CA GLU A 71 6.61 25.04 4.17
C GLU A 71 5.93 23.86 4.85
N PHE A 72 4.61 23.93 4.95
CA PHE A 72 3.80 22.82 5.43
C PHE A 72 2.98 22.27 4.28
N GLU A 73 3.24 21.03 3.95
CA GLU A 73 2.44 20.28 2.99
C GLU A 73 1.22 19.68 3.69
N THR A 74 0.06 19.86 3.10
CA THR A 74 -1.20 19.32 3.63
C THR A 74 -1.55 18.03 2.90
N LYS A 75 -1.54 16.91 3.62
CA LYS A 75 -2.01 15.60 3.12
C LYS A 75 -3.35 15.26 3.74
N THR A 76 -4.25 14.68 2.96
CA THR A 76 -5.59 14.29 3.39
C THR A 76 -5.64 12.81 3.76
N PHE A 77 -6.45 12.46 4.76
CA PHE A 77 -6.68 11.06 5.10
C PHE A 77 -7.46 10.38 3.98
N ASN A 78 -6.91 9.29 3.46
CA ASN A 78 -7.40 8.56 2.29
C ASN A 78 -8.02 7.19 2.61
N TYR A 79 -7.98 6.72 3.86
CA TYR A 79 -8.54 5.44 4.27
C TYR A 79 -9.57 5.62 5.39
N ASP A 80 -10.85 5.35 5.11
CA ASP A 80 -11.95 5.38 6.08
C ASP A 80 -12.90 4.20 5.81
N ARG A 81 -12.70 3.12 6.54
CA ARG A 81 -13.45 1.88 6.36
C ARG A 81 -14.07 1.42 7.66
N GLY A 82 -15.27 0.88 7.55
CA GLY A 82 -15.97 0.35 8.71
C GLY A 82 -17.00 -0.69 8.35
N ILE A 83 -17.37 -1.49 9.35
CA ILE A 83 -18.42 -2.51 9.23
C ILE A 83 -19.27 -2.52 10.48
N ARG A 84 -20.52 -2.89 10.31
CA ARG A 84 -21.48 -3.18 11.37
C ARG A 84 -21.95 -4.62 11.24
N LEU A 85 -21.76 -5.40 12.29
CA LEU A 85 -22.28 -6.76 12.40
C LEU A 85 -23.41 -6.74 13.41
N LEU A 86 -24.51 -7.42 13.09
CA LEU A 86 -25.70 -7.58 13.93
C LEU A 86 -25.96 -9.07 14.14
N ALA A 87 -26.35 -9.45 15.35
CA ALA A 87 -26.89 -10.77 15.63
C ALA A 87 -28.08 -10.62 16.58
N ASP A 88 -29.19 -11.25 16.23
CA ASP A 88 -30.39 -11.27 17.04
C ASP A 88 -30.15 -11.98 18.37
N VAL A 89 -30.79 -11.50 19.46
CA VAL A 89 -30.65 -12.10 20.79
C VAL A 89 -31.08 -13.55 20.78
N MET A 90 -32.18 -13.88 20.11
CA MET A 90 -32.70 -15.24 20.05
C MET A 90 -31.73 -16.19 19.36
N ASP A 91 -31.08 -15.74 18.26
CA ASP A 91 -30.06 -16.54 17.54
C ASP A 91 -28.83 -16.79 18.43
N VAL A 92 -28.42 -15.81 19.24
CA VAL A 92 -27.29 -15.93 20.15
C VAL A 92 -27.62 -16.86 21.34
N GLU A 93 -28.81 -16.78 21.86
CA GLU A 93 -29.26 -17.66 22.97
C GLU A 93 -29.43 -19.10 22.49
N GLU A 94 -30.03 -19.33 21.32
CA GLU A 94 -30.21 -20.67 20.75
C GLU A 94 -28.85 -21.32 20.38
N ALA A 95 -27.91 -20.53 19.89
CA ALA A 95 -26.56 -21.01 19.60
C ALA A 95 -25.70 -21.26 20.84
N GLY A 96 -26.11 -20.73 22.02
CA GLY A 96 -25.36 -20.85 23.27
C GLY A 96 -23.96 -20.17 23.23
N VAL A 97 -23.74 -19.21 22.33
CA VAL A 97 -22.40 -18.64 22.01
C VAL A 97 -22.40 -17.14 22.27
N LEU A 98 -22.22 -16.75 23.51
CA LEU A 98 -21.92 -15.34 23.86
C LEU A 98 -20.57 -14.88 23.30
N ASP A 99 -19.64 -15.80 23.05
CA ASP A 99 -18.30 -15.52 22.52
C ASP A 99 -18.24 -15.38 21.01
N CYS A 100 -19.39 -15.51 20.30
CA CYS A 100 -19.37 -15.45 18.80
C CYS A 100 -18.88 -14.09 18.29
N PHE A 101 -19.14 -12.99 18.98
CA PHE A 101 -18.66 -11.67 18.60
C PHE A 101 -17.15 -11.48 18.82
N VAL A 102 -16.59 -12.09 19.85
CA VAL A 102 -15.13 -12.06 20.09
C VAL A 102 -14.43 -12.86 18.99
N ALA A 103 -14.94 -14.06 18.70
CA ALA A 103 -14.40 -14.90 17.63
C ALA A 103 -14.58 -14.25 16.25
N ALA A 104 -15.78 -13.72 15.95
CA ALA A 104 -16.06 -13.02 14.70
C ALA A 104 -15.19 -11.75 14.53
N GLY A 105 -14.94 -11.00 15.61
CA GLY A 105 -14.08 -9.84 15.60
C GLY A 105 -12.61 -10.19 15.31
N SER A 106 -12.09 -11.24 15.92
CA SER A 106 -10.73 -11.73 15.67
C SER A 106 -10.58 -12.23 14.23
N GLU A 107 -11.57 -12.97 13.75
CA GLU A 107 -11.60 -13.49 12.38
C GLU A 107 -11.72 -12.33 11.35
N LEU A 108 -12.56 -11.34 11.60
CA LEU A 108 -12.68 -10.12 10.80
C LEU A 108 -11.33 -9.41 10.66
N GLN A 109 -10.62 -9.24 11.78
CA GLN A 109 -9.30 -8.59 11.77
C GLN A 109 -8.29 -9.37 10.93
N ARG A 110 -8.24 -10.67 11.10
CA ARG A 110 -7.26 -11.54 10.42
C ARG A 110 -7.57 -11.72 8.95
N THR A 111 -8.83 -11.93 8.59
CA THR A 111 -9.22 -12.34 7.23
C THR A 111 -9.61 -11.20 6.32
N GLN A 112 -10.08 -10.08 6.86
CA GLN A 112 -10.61 -8.95 6.07
C GLN A 112 -9.81 -7.66 6.28
N VAL A 113 -9.67 -7.20 7.52
CA VAL A 113 -9.09 -5.89 7.79
C VAL A 113 -7.59 -5.84 7.48
N ALA A 114 -6.83 -6.85 7.89
CA ALA A 114 -5.40 -6.88 7.64
C ALA A 114 -5.05 -7.02 6.14
N PRO A 115 -5.69 -7.94 5.37
CA PRO A 115 -5.47 -8.03 3.93
C PRO A 115 -5.86 -6.76 3.17
N GLU A 116 -7.01 -6.14 3.51
CA GLU A 116 -7.46 -4.91 2.87
C GLU A 116 -6.50 -3.74 3.14
N ALA A 117 -6.07 -3.58 4.39
CA ALA A 117 -5.15 -2.52 4.78
C ALA A 117 -3.76 -2.69 4.14
N ASP A 118 -3.27 -3.93 3.98
CA ASP A 118 -2.03 -4.21 3.25
C ASP A 118 -2.20 -3.89 1.77
N ALA A 119 -3.25 -4.41 1.13
CA ALA A 119 -3.51 -4.18 -0.28
C ALA A 119 -3.68 -2.69 -0.59
N PHE A 120 -4.40 -1.95 0.26
CA PHE A 120 -4.51 -0.49 0.17
C PHE A 120 -3.14 0.18 0.30
N THR A 121 -2.33 -0.22 1.27
CA THR A 121 -1.00 0.37 1.46
C THR A 121 -0.11 0.19 0.23
N PHE A 122 -0.05 -1.00 -0.34
CA PHE A 122 0.80 -1.27 -1.50
C PHE A 122 0.26 -0.62 -2.77
N SER A 123 -1.06 -0.56 -2.96
CA SER A 123 -1.65 0.11 -4.11
C SER A 123 -1.47 1.63 -4.07
N GLU A 124 -1.58 2.26 -2.90
CA GLU A 124 -1.33 3.70 -2.75
C GLU A 124 0.14 4.05 -3.03
N ILE A 125 1.08 3.21 -2.55
CA ILE A 125 2.51 3.41 -2.83
C ILE A 125 2.81 3.23 -4.32
N ALA A 126 2.32 2.16 -4.94
CA ALA A 126 2.60 1.85 -6.35
C ALA A 126 1.84 2.76 -7.33
N GLY A 127 0.65 3.23 -6.93
CA GLY A 127 -0.21 4.10 -7.73
C GLY A 127 0.05 5.60 -7.56
N HIS A 128 1.03 5.98 -6.73
CA HIS A 128 1.35 7.38 -6.52
C HIS A 128 1.88 8.03 -7.81
N GLU A 129 1.42 9.25 -8.12
CA GLU A 129 1.71 9.95 -9.39
C GLU A 129 3.22 10.10 -9.69
N GLY A 130 4.04 10.20 -8.66
CA GLY A 130 5.50 10.31 -8.80
C GLY A 130 6.24 8.97 -8.87
N VAL A 131 5.56 7.83 -8.77
CA VAL A 131 6.16 6.50 -8.84
C VAL A 131 5.81 5.86 -10.18
N THR A 132 6.83 5.51 -10.97
CA THR A 132 6.66 4.79 -12.23
C THR A 132 7.04 3.33 -12.01
N PRO A 133 6.09 2.38 -11.95
CA PRO A 133 6.40 0.96 -11.82
C PRO A 133 7.16 0.46 -13.05
N GLU A 134 8.24 -0.27 -12.84
CA GLU A 134 8.92 -1.00 -13.92
C GLU A 134 8.14 -2.25 -14.28
N THR A 135 8.02 -2.51 -15.58
CA THR A 135 7.28 -3.67 -16.09
C THR A 135 8.26 -4.80 -16.39
N GLU A 136 8.20 -5.87 -15.60
CA GLU A 136 9.08 -7.03 -15.70
C GLU A 136 8.27 -8.32 -15.62
N ASP A 137 8.53 -9.26 -16.51
CA ASP A 137 7.89 -10.59 -16.51
C ASP A 137 8.85 -11.62 -15.91
N PHE A 138 8.47 -12.18 -14.77
CA PHE A 138 9.22 -13.22 -14.07
C PHE A 138 8.51 -14.58 -14.09
N ALA A 139 7.60 -14.83 -15.05
CA ALA A 139 6.86 -16.09 -15.10
C ALA A 139 7.80 -17.31 -15.27
N ASP A 140 8.82 -17.17 -16.11
CA ASP A 140 9.83 -18.21 -16.38
C ASP A 140 11.26 -17.75 -16.03
N ALA A 141 11.40 -16.74 -15.17
CA ALA A 141 12.68 -16.14 -14.84
C ALA A 141 13.51 -17.02 -13.89
N GLU A 142 14.81 -17.04 -14.13
CA GLU A 142 15.78 -17.65 -13.23
C GLU A 142 16.08 -16.71 -12.04
N ALA A 143 16.63 -17.26 -10.97
CA ALA A 143 17.00 -16.49 -9.79
C ALA A 143 18.00 -15.35 -10.10
N GLU A 144 18.83 -15.55 -11.11
CA GLU A 144 19.81 -14.54 -11.54
C GLU A 144 19.15 -13.30 -12.12
N ASP A 145 18.02 -13.45 -12.83
CA ASP A 145 17.24 -12.34 -13.39
C ASP A 145 16.60 -11.50 -12.27
N VAL A 146 15.98 -12.18 -11.31
CA VAL A 146 15.40 -11.52 -10.13
C VAL A 146 16.47 -10.79 -9.31
N LEU A 147 17.64 -11.39 -9.11
CA LEU A 147 18.76 -10.74 -8.42
C LEU A 147 19.34 -9.56 -9.22
N ALA A 148 19.34 -9.65 -10.54
CA ALA A 148 19.79 -8.55 -11.40
C ALA A 148 18.84 -7.34 -11.30
N SER A 149 17.52 -7.58 -11.33
CA SER A 149 16.52 -6.55 -11.18
C SER A 149 16.57 -5.91 -9.77
N LEU A 150 16.65 -6.70 -8.70
CA LEU A 150 16.83 -6.18 -7.33
C LEU A 150 18.11 -5.34 -7.19
N ARG A 151 19.18 -5.72 -7.87
CA ARG A 151 20.43 -4.95 -7.88
C ARG A 151 20.27 -3.65 -8.66
N ALA A 152 19.57 -3.68 -9.82
CA ALA A 152 19.28 -2.48 -10.59
C ALA A 152 18.45 -1.48 -9.76
N ALA A 153 17.39 -1.95 -9.09
CA ALA A 153 16.58 -1.15 -8.18
C ALA A 153 17.42 -0.51 -7.07
N THR A 154 18.27 -1.30 -6.38
CA THR A 154 19.11 -0.75 -5.31
C THR A 154 20.19 0.21 -5.83
N ASN A 155 20.73 -0.03 -7.02
CA ASN A 155 21.72 0.87 -7.63
C ASN A 155 21.07 2.20 -8.04
N ALA A 156 19.86 2.20 -8.62
CA ALA A 156 19.10 3.41 -8.90
C ALA A 156 18.87 4.25 -7.65
N MET A 157 18.50 3.61 -6.54
CA MET A 157 18.35 4.27 -5.25
C MET A 157 19.68 4.80 -4.69
N ASP A 158 20.81 4.10 -4.94
CA ASP A 158 22.14 4.54 -4.50
C ASP A 158 22.62 5.77 -5.31
N GLU A 159 22.37 5.79 -6.63
CA GLU A 159 22.66 6.95 -7.49
C GLU A 159 21.80 8.17 -7.13
N ALA A 160 20.59 7.96 -6.63
CA ALA A 160 19.70 9.00 -6.10
C ALA A 160 20.04 9.39 -4.64
N GLU A 161 21.15 8.93 -4.08
CA GLU A 161 21.61 9.22 -2.72
C GLU A 161 20.62 8.80 -1.60
N VAL A 162 19.76 7.83 -1.88
CA VAL A 162 18.82 7.32 -0.88
C VAL A 162 19.54 6.50 0.20
N THR A 163 19.19 6.72 1.46
CA THR A 163 19.77 6.04 2.62
C THR A 163 19.68 4.51 2.50
N THR A 164 20.77 3.80 2.78
CA THR A 164 20.85 2.34 2.63
C THR A 164 20.31 1.57 3.84
N GLY A 165 20.34 2.16 5.04
CA GLY A 165 20.10 1.46 6.32
C GLY A 165 18.63 1.13 6.63
N SER A 166 17.67 1.66 5.90
CA SER A 166 16.23 1.55 6.19
C SER A 166 15.38 1.07 5.00
N ARG A 167 16.03 0.48 3.99
CA ARG A 167 15.35 -0.09 2.84
C ARG A 167 14.69 -1.41 3.19
N ILE A 168 13.41 -1.54 2.88
CA ILE A 168 12.59 -2.74 3.10
C ILE A 168 12.23 -3.32 1.74
N LEU A 169 12.46 -4.61 1.57
CA LEU A 169 12.04 -5.36 0.40
C LEU A 169 10.73 -6.08 0.71
N PHE A 170 9.70 -5.79 -0.06
CA PHE A 170 8.48 -6.57 -0.16
C PHE A 170 8.55 -7.41 -1.43
N ILE A 171 8.33 -8.70 -1.32
CA ILE A 171 8.48 -9.65 -2.43
C ILE A 171 7.40 -10.71 -2.36
N THR A 172 6.97 -11.23 -3.51
CA THR A 172 6.02 -12.35 -3.55
C THR A 172 6.67 -13.64 -3.05
N PRO A 173 5.93 -14.54 -2.37
CA PRO A 173 6.46 -15.82 -1.89
C PRO A 173 7.03 -16.67 -3.00
N THR A 174 6.46 -16.62 -4.21
CA THR A 174 6.95 -17.37 -5.37
C THR A 174 8.37 -16.93 -5.76
N LEU A 175 8.60 -15.62 -5.93
CA LEU A 175 9.94 -15.11 -6.25
C LEU A 175 10.92 -15.31 -5.10
N LYS A 176 10.45 -15.18 -3.86
CA LYS A 176 11.28 -15.45 -2.70
C LYS A 176 11.74 -16.91 -2.67
N GLY A 177 10.87 -17.88 -3.01
CA GLY A 177 11.22 -19.29 -3.14
C GLY A 177 12.31 -19.54 -4.17
N VAL A 178 12.22 -18.92 -5.35
CA VAL A 178 13.27 -18.99 -6.39
C VAL A 178 14.62 -18.47 -5.88
N LEU A 179 14.61 -17.36 -5.12
CA LEU A 179 15.82 -16.81 -4.51
C LEU A 179 16.39 -17.70 -3.41
N ASP A 180 15.54 -18.35 -2.62
CA ASP A 180 15.97 -19.25 -1.54
C ASP A 180 16.62 -20.53 -2.10
N ASP A 181 16.03 -21.13 -3.15
CA ASP A 181 16.60 -22.27 -3.83
C ASP A 181 17.98 -21.94 -4.43
N PHE A 182 18.12 -20.77 -5.05
CA PHE A 182 19.41 -20.31 -5.57
C PHE A 182 20.43 -20.06 -4.45
N SER A 183 19.98 -19.51 -3.32
CA SER A 183 20.86 -19.21 -2.19
C SER A 183 21.42 -20.46 -1.52
N LEU A 184 20.71 -21.58 -1.57
CA LEU A 184 21.20 -22.87 -1.09
C LEU A 184 22.39 -23.36 -1.94
N ALA A 185 22.35 -23.11 -3.25
CA ALA A 185 23.44 -23.49 -4.16
C ALA A 185 24.58 -22.46 -4.19
N ASN A 186 24.27 -21.16 -4.08
CA ASN A 186 25.21 -20.05 -4.26
C ASN A 186 25.07 -18.98 -3.15
N PRO A 187 25.34 -19.30 -1.87
CA PRO A 187 25.03 -18.40 -0.75
C PRO A 187 25.78 -17.07 -0.82
N ALA A 188 27.04 -17.06 -1.25
CA ALA A 188 27.84 -15.84 -1.32
C ALA A 188 27.34 -14.83 -2.36
N ARG A 189 26.64 -15.27 -3.39
CA ARG A 189 26.15 -14.43 -4.51
C ARG A 189 24.79 -13.82 -4.20
N SER A 190 23.87 -14.59 -3.63
CA SER A 190 22.55 -14.11 -3.22
C SER A 190 22.63 -13.19 -2.01
N ASN A 191 23.43 -13.53 -1.00
CA ASN A 191 23.54 -12.75 0.23
C ASN A 191 23.98 -11.30 -0.02
N ARG A 192 24.93 -11.08 -0.93
CA ARG A 192 25.41 -9.72 -1.24
C ARG A 192 24.31 -8.75 -1.73
N VAL A 193 23.29 -9.26 -2.41
CA VAL A 193 22.16 -8.45 -2.87
C VAL A 193 21.14 -8.32 -1.74
N LEU A 194 20.81 -9.41 -1.06
CA LEU A 194 19.78 -9.42 -0.01
C LEU A 194 20.21 -8.70 1.27
N GLU A 195 21.52 -8.65 1.58
CA GLU A 195 22.07 -7.90 2.72
C GLU A 195 21.93 -6.36 2.59
N ARG A 196 21.62 -5.86 1.39
CA ARG A 196 21.31 -4.43 1.19
C ARG A 196 19.99 -3.99 1.80
N PHE A 197 19.11 -4.94 2.12
CA PHE A 197 17.80 -4.67 2.71
C PHE A 197 17.84 -4.86 4.22
N SER A 198 17.31 -3.89 4.94
CA SER A 198 17.18 -3.98 6.41
C SER A 198 16.16 -5.02 6.84
N ARG A 199 15.19 -5.29 5.98
CA ARG A 199 14.13 -6.28 6.19
C ARG A 199 13.59 -6.77 4.86
N ILE A 200 13.29 -8.07 4.80
CA ILE A 200 12.58 -8.71 3.69
C ILE A 200 11.24 -9.19 4.23
N VAL A 201 10.17 -8.87 3.53
CA VAL A 201 8.78 -9.21 3.90
C VAL A 201 8.11 -9.91 2.72
N GLU A 202 7.64 -11.11 2.96
CA GLU A 202 6.86 -11.85 1.97
C GLU A 202 5.41 -11.36 1.98
N VAL A 203 4.90 -11.01 0.82
CA VAL A 203 3.54 -10.51 0.64
C VAL A 203 2.78 -11.39 -0.34
N PRO A 204 1.66 -12.02 0.09
CA PRO A 204 0.84 -12.81 -0.82
C PRO A 204 0.34 -11.97 -2.00
N GLN A 205 0.35 -12.55 -3.21
CA GLN A 205 -0.06 -11.84 -4.44
C GLN A 205 -1.46 -11.24 -4.35
N THR A 206 -2.37 -11.87 -3.59
CA THR A 206 -3.74 -11.36 -3.40
C THR A 206 -3.84 -9.98 -2.74
N ARG A 207 -2.77 -9.54 -2.05
CA ARG A 207 -2.64 -8.23 -1.41
C ARG A 207 -1.68 -7.29 -2.16
N PHE A 208 -1.09 -7.75 -3.28
CA PHE A 208 0.06 -7.10 -3.89
C PHE A 208 -0.22 -6.71 -5.34
N TYR A 209 -1.02 -5.65 -5.50
CA TYR A 209 -1.41 -5.06 -6.78
C TYR A 209 -1.11 -3.56 -6.80
N SER A 210 -0.78 -3.04 -7.98
CA SER A 210 -0.50 -1.61 -8.18
C SER A 210 -1.76 -0.73 -8.08
N ALA A 211 -2.94 -1.30 -8.26
CA ALA A 211 -4.20 -0.61 -8.05
C ALA A 211 -5.28 -1.59 -7.59
N ILE A 212 -6.09 -1.17 -6.62
CA ILE A 212 -7.24 -1.92 -6.11
C ILE A 212 -8.50 -1.06 -6.15
N ALA A 213 -9.65 -1.71 -6.17
CA ALA A 213 -10.95 -1.08 -5.95
C ALA A 213 -11.45 -1.47 -4.55
N LEU A 214 -11.75 -0.47 -3.73
CA LEU A 214 -12.40 -0.66 -2.44
C LEU A 214 -13.92 -0.72 -2.67
N ASN A 215 -14.54 -1.82 -2.29
CA ASN A 215 -15.98 -2.00 -2.45
C ASN A 215 -16.74 -1.22 -1.37
N SER A 216 -17.82 -0.55 -1.76
CA SER A 216 -18.60 0.33 -0.85
C SER A 216 -19.41 -0.42 0.20
N GLY A 217 -19.69 -1.70 0.01
CA GLY A 217 -20.62 -2.50 0.80
C GLY A 217 -22.05 -2.46 0.26
N ASP A 218 -22.31 -1.76 -0.85
CA ASP A 218 -23.60 -1.75 -1.51
C ASP A 218 -23.80 -3.06 -2.31
N GLY A 219 -25.01 -3.64 -2.25
CA GLY A 219 -25.32 -4.89 -2.92
C GLY A 219 -24.46 -6.07 -2.44
N ASP A 220 -24.17 -6.12 -1.16
CA ASP A 220 -23.37 -7.17 -0.48
C ASP A 220 -21.94 -7.33 -1.01
N GLN A 221 -21.40 -6.30 -1.66
CA GLN A 221 -20.01 -6.30 -2.10
C GLN A 221 -19.11 -5.60 -1.06
N PHE A 222 -18.47 -6.41 -0.22
CA PHE A 222 -17.54 -5.94 0.80
C PHE A 222 -16.08 -6.19 0.42
N GLY A 223 -15.16 -5.60 1.21
CA GLY A 223 -13.73 -5.79 1.05
C GLY A 223 -13.15 -5.03 -0.15
N TYR A 224 -12.20 -5.63 -0.82
CA TYR A 224 -11.51 -5.04 -1.96
C TYR A 224 -11.37 -6.06 -3.10
N SER A 225 -11.12 -5.54 -4.29
CA SER A 225 -10.80 -6.34 -5.46
C SER A 225 -9.67 -5.68 -6.26
N ARG A 226 -8.99 -6.46 -7.09
CA ARG A 226 -8.05 -5.92 -8.08
C ARG A 226 -8.79 -4.93 -8.99
N ALA A 227 -8.23 -3.75 -9.20
CA ALA A 227 -8.81 -2.77 -10.12
C ALA A 227 -8.78 -3.31 -11.55
N LYS A 228 -9.92 -3.28 -12.22
CA LYS A 228 -10.04 -3.76 -13.61
C LYS A 228 -9.52 -2.75 -14.62
N GLY A 229 -9.44 -1.47 -14.23
CA GLY A 229 -9.11 -0.38 -15.11
C GLY A 229 -10.21 -0.07 -16.12
N SER A 230 -9.92 0.87 -16.98
CA SER A 230 -10.78 1.25 -18.11
C SER A 230 -9.93 1.45 -19.36
N TYR A 231 -10.50 1.08 -20.52
CA TYR A 231 -9.86 1.32 -21.79
C TYR A 231 -10.10 2.77 -22.22
N VAL A 232 -9.04 3.53 -22.35
CA VAL A 232 -9.08 4.93 -22.78
C VAL A 232 -8.35 5.02 -24.11
N LYS A 233 -8.87 5.82 -25.03
CA LYS A 233 -8.24 6.03 -26.33
C LYS A 233 -6.88 6.69 -26.14
N THR A 234 -5.83 6.14 -26.75
CA THR A 234 -4.48 6.68 -26.57
C THR A 234 -4.34 8.05 -27.22
N GLU A 235 -3.61 8.94 -26.55
CA GLU A 235 -3.21 10.25 -27.07
C GLU A 235 -1.74 10.23 -27.57
N ASP A 236 -1.09 9.07 -27.50
CA ASP A 236 0.30 8.93 -27.94
C ASP A 236 0.46 9.22 -29.44
N THR A 237 1.51 9.93 -29.79
CA THR A 237 1.89 10.21 -31.19
C THR A 237 2.97 9.26 -31.71
N SER A 238 3.66 8.56 -30.80
CA SER A 238 4.69 7.55 -31.08
C SER A 238 4.53 6.35 -30.15
N VAL A 239 4.96 5.17 -30.60
CA VAL A 239 4.93 3.96 -29.76
C VAL A 239 5.89 4.15 -28.59
N THR A 240 5.36 4.06 -27.38
CA THR A 240 6.12 4.17 -26.13
C THR A 240 6.59 2.79 -25.70
N PRO A 241 7.89 2.54 -25.52
CA PRO A 241 8.41 1.27 -25.02
C PRO A 241 7.80 0.92 -23.66
N GLY A 242 7.38 -0.34 -23.50
CA GLY A 242 6.77 -0.83 -22.27
C GLY A 242 5.26 -0.59 -22.13
N LYS A 243 4.64 0.26 -22.96
CA LYS A 243 3.19 0.44 -23.01
C LYS A 243 2.51 -0.69 -23.80
N THR A 244 1.35 -1.11 -23.31
CA THR A 244 0.48 -2.09 -24.00
C THR A 244 -0.68 -1.35 -24.66
N TYR A 245 -0.88 -1.60 -25.95
CA TYR A 245 -1.95 -1.02 -26.74
C TYR A 245 -3.00 -2.08 -27.09
N TYR A 246 -4.25 -1.66 -27.18
CA TYR A 246 -5.40 -2.52 -27.48
C TYR A 246 -6.20 -1.97 -28.67
N THR A 247 -6.77 -2.87 -29.46
CA THR A 247 -7.80 -2.54 -30.45
C THR A 247 -9.16 -2.91 -29.92
N GLU A 248 -10.16 -2.10 -30.21
CA GLU A 248 -11.55 -2.36 -29.87
C GLU A 248 -12.29 -2.90 -31.11
N SER A 249 -13.02 -3.99 -30.91
CA SER A 249 -13.94 -4.54 -31.90
C SER A 249 -15.19 -5.05 -31.20
N SER A 250 -16.33 -4.43 -31.50
CA SER A 250 -17.64 -4.82 -30.96
C SER A 250 -17.69 -4.90 -29.42
N GLY A 251 -17.03 -3.96 -28.75
CA GLY A 251 -16.96 -3.90 -27.28
C GLY A 251 -15.92 -4.86 -26.66
N THR A 252 -15.14 -5.55 -27.48
CA THR A 252 -14.04 -6.41 -27.02
C THR A 252 -12.70 -5.75 -27.32
N TYR A 253 -11.84 -5.68 -26.31
CA TYR A 253 -10.50 -5.12 -26.42
C TYR A 253 -9.47 -6.24 -26.55
N THR A 254 -8.66 -6.16 -27.61
CA THR A 254 -7.62 -7.17 -27.91
C THR A 254 -6.25 -6.50 -27.92
N LYS A 255 -5.29 -7.12 -27.22
CA LYS A 255 -3.90 -6.64 -27.15
C LYS A 255 -3.23 -6.65 -28.53
N VAL A 256 -2.55 -5.58 -28.85
CA VAL A 256 -1.79 -5.41 -30.10
C VAL A 256 -0.34 -5.82 -29.88
N SER A 257 0.11 -6.87 -30.56
CA SER A 257 1.49 -7.37 -30.43
C SER A 257 2.54 -6.45 -31.07
N SER A 258 2.15 -5.72 -32.13
CA SER A 258 3.06 -4.83 -32.86
C SER A 258 2.30 -3.54 -33.22
N PRO A 259 2.23 -2.56 -32.33
CA PRO A 259 1.54 -1.30 -32.60
C PRO A 259 2.27 -0.52 -33.70
N ALA A 260 1.49 -0.01 -34.67
CA ALA A 260 2.02 0.79 -35.78
C ALA A 260 1.95 2.28 -35.44
N ALA A 261 3.05 2.99 -35.53
CA ALA A 261 3.16 4.42 -35.19
C ALA A 261 2.13 5.30 -35.93
N GLY A 262 1.79 4.97 -37.20
CA GLY A 262 0.81 5.73 -37.99
C GLY A 262 -0.67 5.47 -37.62
N SER A 263 -0.98 4.51 -36.72
CA SER A 263 -2.33 4.10 -36.37
C SER A 263 -2.64 4.25 -34.88
N LEU A 264 -1.78 4.93 -34.13
CA LEU A 264 -1.92 5.04 -32.66
C LEU A 264 -3.25 5.65 -32.23
N SER A 265 -3.78 6.61 -32.98
CA SER A 265 -5.09 7.22 -32.69
C SER A 265 -6.27 6.24 -32.75
N SER A 266 -6.09 5.01 -33.24
CA SER A 266 -7.09 3.95 -33.25
C SER A 266 -6.96 2.96 -32.10
N TYR A 267 -5.90 3.09 -31.28
CA TYR A 267 -5.63 2.20 -30.17
C TYR A 267 -6.15 2.75 -28.85
N TYR A 268 -6.28 1.85 -27.89
CA TYR A 268 -6.68 2.12 -26.52
C TYR A 268 -5.60 1.67 -25.57
N GLU A 269 -5.51 2.33 -24.44
CA GLU A 269 -4.66 1.98 -23.31
C GLU A 269 -5.54 1.54 -22.14
N LEU A 270 -5.08 0.56 -21.39
CA LEU A 270 -5.75 0.14 -20.16
C LEU A 270 -5.22 1.00 -19.00
N VAL A 271 -6.03 1.92 -18.52
CA VAL A 271 -5.67 2.87 -17.46
C VAL A 271 -6.31 2.48 -16.14
N GLY A 272 -5.57 2.61 -15.04
CA GLY A 272 -6.06 2.33 -13.69
C GLY A 272 -6.25 0.85 -13.37
N ALA A 273 -5.77 -0.06 -14.23
CA ALA A 273 -5.79 -1.48 -13.92
C ALA A 273 -4.69 -1.84 -12.91
N GLY A 274 -5.04 -2.69 -11.95
CA GLY A 274 -4.08 -3.19 -10.96
C GLY A 274 -3.14 -4.23 -11.57
N ALA A 275 -1.90 -3.88 -11.87
CA ALA A 275 -0.88 -4.85 -12.26
C ALA A 275 -0.42 -5.66 -11.03
N PRO A 276 -0.16 -6.97 -11.17
CA PRO A 276 0.48 -7.73 -10.10
C PRO A 276 1.87 -7.17 -9.81
N ILE A 277 2.18 -6.90 -8.56
CA ILE A 277 3.52 -6.45 -8.14
C ILE A 277 4.38 -7.69 -7.90
N ASN A 278 5.57 -7.70 -8.48
CA ASN A 278 6.59 -8.73 -8.30
C ASN A 278 7.35 -8.52 -6.99
N PHE A 279 7.93 -7.34 -6.86
CA PHE A 279 8.57 -6.85 -5.64
C PHE A 279 8.48 -5.33 -5.56
N MET A 280 8.65 -4.82 -4.36
CA MET A 280 8.69 -3.39 -4.07
C MET A 280 9.80 -3.11 -3.06
N VAL A 281 10.68 -2.18 -3.37
CA VAL A 281 11.71 -1.68 -2.45
C VAL A 281 11.26 -0.32 -1.94
N VAL A 282 11.19 -0.17 -0.63
CA VAL A 282 10.74 1.06 0.01
C VAL A 282 11.74 1.50 1.06
N GLU A 283 12.23 2.73 0.94
CA GLU A 283 12.91 3.40 2.03
C GLU A 283 11.87 3.89 3.04
N ARG A 284 12.00 3.46 4.30
CA ARG A 284 10.95 3.63 5.30
C ARG A 284 10.52 5.08 5.54
N SER A 285 11.44 6.04 5.42
CA SER A 285 11.16 7.45 5.66
C SER A 285 10.42 8.13 4.50
N ALA A 286 10.31 7.48 3.35
CA ALA A 286 9.55 7.98 2.20
C ALA A 286 8.04 7.85 2.39
N VAL A 287 7.60 6.92 3.26
CA VAL A 287 6.18 6.62 3.47
C VAL A 287 5.67 7.21 4.77
N ILE A 288 4.54 7.88 4.69
CA ILE A 288 3.72 8.29 5.83
C ILE A 288 2.55 7.32 5.95
N LYS A 289 2.56 6.51 6.98
CA LYS A 289 1.48 5.58 7.27
C LYS A 289 1.16 5.57 8.75
N PHE A 290 -0.06 5.95 9.12
CA PHE A 290 -0.57 5.75 10.47
C PHE A 290 -2.09 5.77 10.53
N ASP A 291 -2.62 5.07 11.53
CA ASP A 291 -4.03 5.05 11.83
C ASP A 291 -4.36 6.15 12.85
N LYS A 292 -5.21 7.09 12.48
CA LYS A 292 -5.68 8.16 13.36
C LYS A 292 -6.72 7.63 14.35
N HIS A 293 -7.58 6.74 13.88
CA HIS A 293 -8.66 6.18 14.67
C HIS A 293 -8.90 4.71 14.30
N VAL A 294 -8.81 3.86 15.29
CA VAL A 294 -9.23 2.47 15.19
C VAL A 294 -10.17 2.24 16.36
N ALA A 295 -11.41 1.95 16.08
CA ALA A 295 -12.42 1.72 17.10
C ALA A 295 -13.21 0.45 16.82
N SER A 296 -13.26 -0.42 17.81
CA SER A 296 -14.17 -1.52 17.88
C SER A 296 -15.08 -1.29 19.09
N ARG A 297 -16.38 -1.39 18.89
CA ARG A 297 -17.38 -1.28 19.96
C ARG A 297 -18.43 -2.36 19.80
N VAL A 298 -18.76 -2.98 20.92
CA VAL A 298 -19.87 -3.93 21.02
C VAL A 298 -20.96 -3.27 21.86
N PHE A 299 -22.18 -3.35 21.40
CA PHE A 299 -23.37 -2.87 22.07
C PHE A 299 -24.22 -4.07 22.43
N SER A 300 -24.76 -4.05 23.68
CA SER A 300 -25.75 -5.02 24.13
C SER A 300 -27.15 -4.63 23.64
N PRO A 301 -28.13 -5.54 23.65
CA PRO A 301 -29.50 -5.24 23.27
C PRO A 301 -30.11 -4.08 24.07
N ASP A 302 -29.80 -3.99 25.36
CA ASP A 302 -30.26 -2.90 26.24
C ASP A 302 -29.76 -1.50 25.86
N GLU A 303 -28.68 -1.42 25.05
CA GLU A 303 -28.10 -0.16 24.58
C GLU A 303 -28.65 0.26 23.21
N LEU A 304 -29.47 -0.58 22.56
CA LEU A 304 -30.02 -0.33 21.23
C LEU A 304 -31.52 -0.01 21.32
N GLU A 305 -31.91 1.22 21.03
CA GLU A 305 -33.31 1.66 21.17
C GLU A 305 -34.29 0.96 20.20
N ASN A 306 -33.82 0.51 19.04
CA ASN A 306 -34.70 0.05 17.95
C ASN A 306 -34.51 -1.43 17.57
N LEU A 307 -33.60 -2.17 18.19
CA LEU A 307 -33.26 -3.54 17.81
C LEU A 307 -32.93 -4.36 19.07
N ASP A 308 -33.57 -5.51 19.19
CA ASP A 308 -33.25 -6.51 20.22
C ASP A 308 -32.12 -7.41 19.69
N SER A 309 -30.91 -6.84 19.57
CA SER A 309 -29.78 -7.47 18.94
C SER A 309 -28.47 -7.05 19.58
N TYR A 310 -27.49 -7.93 19.53
CA TYR A 310 -26.10 -7.56 19.77
C TYR A 310 -25.53 -6.88 18.51
N MET A 311 -24.82 -5.78 18.69
CA MET A 311 -24.23 -5.05 17.58
C MET A 311 -22.74 -4.81 17.80
N MET A 312 -21.91 -5.24 16.85
CA MET A 312 -20.50 -4.88 16.78
C MET A 312 -20.27 -3.84 15.67
N LYS A 313 -19.59 -2.76 16.02
CA LYS A 313 -19.09 -1.76 15.06
C LYS A 313 -17.58 -1.76 15.04
N TYR A 314 -17.02 -1.80 13.84
CA TYR A 314 -15.58 -1.59 13.62
C TYR A 314 -15.39 -0.44 12.65
N ARG A 315 -14.43 0.46 12.91
CA ARG A 315 -14.03 1.53 12.02
C ARG A 315 -12.53 1.75 12.10
N LYS A 316 -11.89 1.84 10.96
CA LYS A 316 -10.49 2.20 10.81
C LYS A 316 -10.37 3.44 9.93
N TYR A 317 -9.67 4.45 10.43
CA TYR A 317 -9.44 5.73 9.74
C TYR A 317 -7.97 6.09 9.79
N GLY A 318 -7.33 6.22 8.65
CA GLY A 318 -5.89 6.38 8.54
C GLY A 318 -5.44 7.07 7.27
N ILE A 319 -4.12 7.15 7.11
CA ILE A 319 -3.45 7.70 5.95
C ILE A 319 -2.32 6.77 5.51
N VAL A 320 -2.19 6.63 4.20
CA VAL A 320 -1.02 6.07 3.53
C VAL A 320 -0.66 7.04 2.41
N GLU A 321 0.53 7.61 2.44
CA GLU A 321 0.95 8.62 1.49
C GLU A 321 2.48 8.60 1.33
N LEU A 322 2.99 9.08 0.20
CA LEU A 322 4.40 9.28 -0.03
C LEU A 322 4.78 10.76 0.17
N LEU A 323 6.04 10.97 0.54
CA LEU A 323 6.63 12.31 0.57
C LEU A 323 7.19 12.65 -0.81
N ASP A 324 6.73 13.73 -1.42
CA ASP A 324 7.09 14.13 -2.81
C ASP A 324 8.60 14.33 -3.00
N ASN A 325 9.31 14.73 -1.95
CA ASN A 325 10.77 14.90 -1.96
C ASN A 325 11.56 13.61 -1.72
N LYS A 326 10.90 12.46 -1.61
CA LYS A 326 11.51 11.14 -1.32
C LYS A 326 11.01 10.03 -2.24
N LEU A 327 10.48 10.38 -3.39
CA LEU A 327 9.95 9.42 -4.35
C LEU A 327 11.01 8.44 -4.86
N ASP A 328 12.25 8.90 -5.00
CA ASP A 328 13.40 8.06 -5.34
C ASP A 328 13.67 6.95 -4.30
N GLY A 329 13.07 7.05 -3.12
CA GLY A 329 13.10 6.02 -2.08
C GLY A 329 12.14 4.86 -2.31
N VAL A 330 11.42 4.84 -3.43
CA VAL A 330 10.46 3.79 -3.77
C VAL A 330 10.73 3.25 -5.16
N HIS A 331 10.87 1.94 -5.26
CA HIS A 331 11.01 1.23 -6.54
C HIS A 331 9.99 0.09 -6.58
N VAL A 332 9.26 -0.02 -7.68
CA VAL A 332 8.18 -0.99 -7.85
C VAL A 332 8.37 -1.75 -9.15
N SER A 333 8.40 -3.08 -9.09
CA SER A 333 8.39 -3.96 -10.26
C SER A 333 7.02 -4.64 -10.36
N CYS A 334 6.41 -4.54 -11.52
CA CYS A 334 5.09 -5.10 -11.81
C CYS A 334 5.13 -6.05 -13.00
N THR A 335 4.32 -7.10 -12.95
CA THR A 335 4.07 -7.97 -14.11
C THR A 335 3.28 -7.19 -15.18
N PRO A 336 3.59 -7.35 -16.47
CA PRO A 336 2.81 -6.76 -17.55
C PRO A 336 1.33 -7.14 -17.45
N LEU A 337 0.45 -6.19 -17.73
CA LEU A 337 -0.97 -6.48 -17.88
C LEU A 337 -1.17 -7.29 -19.16
N ALA A 338 -1.80 -8.46 -19.01
CA ALA A 338 -2.04 -9.39 -20.13
C ALA A 338 -3.16 -8.88 -21.04
#